data_f2b8fbde6e00812b0a56779e67e99d63
#
_entry.id   f2b8fbde6e00812b0a56779e67e99d63
#
_cell.length_a   1.000
_cell.length_b   1.000
_cell.length_c   1.000
_cell.angle_alpha   90.00
_cell.angle_beta   90.00
_cell.angle_gamma   90.00
#
_symmetry.space_group_name_H-M   'P 1'
#
loop_
_entity.id
_entity.type
_entity.pdbx_description
1 polymer ?
#
loop_
_entity_poly.entity_id
_entity_poly.type
_entity_poly.pdbx_seq_one_letter_code
_entity_poly.pdbx_strand_id
1 'polypeptide(L)'
;VRAFAARAEPALGTLGSVAGLGGIWNADAVPASRTTVWALVGTAALLLVVVCGVPALWRRRRNPVLGVLTALAAVAVLGPALAATGPGLRAGEWAMVHVPGAGLLRDTQKWVAWAVPLYALAAAAGVGTLRTRFGGRAGVWATATALAVLLALPDLAWGVGGRVRPVQYPDAWQRVAATVPPGDGDVAVLPAGMFRRFEFSGAAPVLDPAPRMLRADVLQSGELIVAGGTVAGEGRGAAEVERLLLAGAAPADLAAHGVGWVLVEHGTPGDLGDSARTLEQLEPVVTDAALSLYRVRGVAGTRSDDRTAAIAAHALWAAVSAGGLVGLLVLRRRVRRREHDGGLRRAREQS
;
A
#
# COMPACT_ATOMS: atom_id res chain seq x y z
N VAL A 1 10.63 -7.18 11.22
CA VAL A 1 9.25 -7.57 11.56
C VAL A 1 8.70 -6.65 12.64
N ARG A 2 9.40 -6.44 13.78
CA ARG A 2 8.90 -5.62 14.91
C ARG A 2 8.47 -4.21 14.51
N ALA A 3 9.27 -3.54 13.69
CA ALA A 3 8.98 -2.18 13.23
C ALA A 3 7.68 -2.07 12.42
N PHE A 4 7.21 -3.16 11.82
CA PHE A 4 6.01 -3.23 10.98
C PHE A 4 4.83 -3.94 11.67
N ALA A 5 4.95 -4.26 12.96
CA ALA A 5 3.87 -4.89 13.70
C ALA A 5 2.63 -3.98 13.77
N ALA A 6 1.47 -4.59 13.76
CA ALA A 6 0.23 -3.85 13.94
C ALA A 6 0.25 -3.10 15.29
N ARG A 7 -0.03 -1.80 15.25
CA ARG A 7 0.05 -0.89 16.38
C ARG A 7 -1.26 -0.87 17.17
N ALA A 8 -1.16 -0.75 18.49
CA ALA A 8 -2.30 -0.41 19.34
C ALA A 8 -2.61 1.08 19.21
N GLU A 9 -3.86 1.42 19.00
CA GLU A 9 -4.37 2.78 19.05
C GLU A 9 -4.94 3.09 20.45
N PRO A 10 -5.14 4.38 20.78
CA PRO A 10 -5.57 4.76 22.13
C PRO A 10 -6.82 4.01 22.59
N ALA A 11 -6.74 3.39 23.76
CA ALA A 11 -7.79 2.62 24.43
C ALA A 11 -8.33 1.37 23.70
N LEU A 12 -7.77 0.96 22.55
CA LEU A 12 -8.27 -0.15 21.74
C LEU A 12 -7.43 -1.43 21.87
N GLY A 13 -6.16 -1.32 22.24
CA GLY A 13 -5.22 -2.41 22.08
C GLY A 13 -5.06 -2.80 20.58
N THR A 14 -4.18 -3.75 20.29
CA THR A 14 -3.91 -4.15 18.89
C THR A 14 -5.13 -4.79 18.23
N LEU A 15 -5.83 -5.68 18.93
CA LEU A 15 -7.00 -6.38 18.37
C LEU A 15 -8.14 -5.41 18.03
N GLY A 16 -8.46 -4.48 18.96
CA GLY A 16 -9.50 -3.47 18.73
C GLY A 16 -9.13 -2.52 17.58
N SER A 17 -7.85 -2.13 17.49
CA SER A 17 -7.36 -1.29 16.41
C SER A 17 -7.53 -1.95 15.04
N VAL A 18 -7.11 -3.22 14.91
CA VAL A 18 -7.23 -3.99 13.67
C VAL A 18 -8.72 -4.26 13.34
N ALA A 19 -9.55 -4.61 14.33
CA ALA A 19 -10.99 -4.77 14.14
C ALA A 19 -11.67 -3.47 13.67
N GLY A 20 -11.18 -2.32 14.12
CA GLY A 20 -11.57 -1.00 13.64
C GLY A 20 -10.96 -0.58 12.31
N LEU A 21 -10.36 -1.51 11.56
CA LEU A 21 -9.66 -1.28 10.28
C LEU A 21 -8.47 -0.33 10.39
N GLY A 22 -7.89 -0.21 11.59
CA GLY A 22 -6.70 0.59 11.91
C GLY A 22 -5.47 -0.25 12.19
N GLY A 23 -4.59 0.25 13.05
CA GLY A 23 -3.40 -0.49 13.50
C GLY A 23 -2.20 -0.37 12.57
N ILE A 24 -2.14 0.62 11.67
CA ILE A 24 -0.96 0.86 10.82
C ILE A 24 0.28 1.07 11.72
N TRP A 25 1.37 0.41 11.35
CA TRP A 25 2.62 0.40 12.11
C TRP A 25 3.24 1.82 12.26
N ASN A 26 3.19 2.62 11.20
CA ASN A 26 3.73 3.97 11.20
C ASN A 26 2.73 4.94 11.83
N ALA A 27 3.02 5.37 13.06
CA ALA A 27 2.18 6.31 13.81
C ALA A 27 2.09 7.70 13.16
N ASP A 28 3.13 8.11 12.41
CA ASP A 28 3.18 9.43 11.76
C ASP A 28 2.30 9.49 10.49
N ALA A 29 1.94 8.32 9.95
CA ALA A 29 1.13 8.20 8.74
C ALA A 29 -0.37 7.98 9.03
N VAL A 30 -0.82 8.08 10.27
CA VAL A 30 -2.23 7.89 10.62
C VAL A 30 -3.00 9.22 10.64
N PRO A 31 -4.32 9.20 10.34
CA PRO A 31 -5.18 10.36 10.57
C PRO A 31 -5.18 10.78 12.04
N ALA A 32 -5.30 12.07 12.32
CA ALA A 32 -5.24 12.62 13.68
C ALA A 32 -6.31 11.99 14.60
N SER A 33 -7.51 11.71 14.10
CA SER A 33 -8.57 11.02 14.85
C SER A 33 -8.11 9.66 15.40
N ARG A 34 -7.22 8.95 14.70
CA ARG A 34 -6.71 7.63 15.13
C ARG A 34 -5.60 7.71 16.20
N THR A 35 -5.13 8.90 16.53
CA THR A 35 -4.15 9.15 17.61
C THR A 35 -4.78 9.69 18.90
N THR A 36 -6.10 9.86 18.92
CA THR A 36 -6.88 10.40 20.05
C THR A 36 -7.92 9.39 20.55
N VAL A 37 -8.69 9.77 21.56
CA VAL A 37 -9.85 9.01 22.07
C VAL A 37 -10.90 8.77 20.96
N TRP A 38 -10.90 9.58 19.91
CA TRP A 38 -11.76 9.36 18.75
C TRP A 38 -11.54 8.01 18.07
N ALA A 39 -10.36 7.42 18.17
CA ALA A 39 -10.10 6.06 17.70
C ALA A 39 -11.06 5.04 18.32
N LEU A 40 -11.33 5.16 19.64
CA LEU A 40 -12.30 4.33 20.34
C LEU A 40 -13.72 4.59 19.85
N VAL A 41 -14.13 5.86 19.77
CA VAL A 41 -15.49 6.25 19.33
C VAL A 41 -15.76 5.78 17.90
N GLY A 42 -14.84 6.06 16.99
CA GLY A 42 -14.97 5.65 15.57
C GLY A 42 -14.99 4.14 15.41
N THR A 43 -14.13 3.42 16.13
CA THR A 43 -14.13 1.95 16.10
C THR A 43 -15.42 1.38 16.67
N ALA A 44 -15.91 1.92 17.80
CA ALA A 44 -17.18 1.49 18.39
C ALA A 44 -18.35 1.74 17.43
N ALA A 45 -18.41 2.90 16.78
CA ALA A 45 -19.43 3.21 15.77
C ALA A 45 -19.39 2.24 14.59
N LEU A 46 -18.21 1.96 14.03
CA LEU A 46 -18.04 1.01 12.93
C LEU A 46 -18.47 -0.40 13.34
N LEU A 47 -17.99 -0.89 14.48
CA LEU A 47 -18.32 -2.24 14.95
C LEU A 47 -19.80 -2.37 15.32
N LEU A 48 -20.43 -1.32 15.85
CA LEU A 48 -21.87 -1.30 16.09
C LEU A 48 -22.66 -1.49 14.81
N VAL A 49 -22.27 -0.79 13.75
CA VAL A 49 -22.88 -0.97 12.39
C VAL A 49 -22.75 -2.41 11.92
N VAL A 50 -21.57 -3.02 12.10
CA VAL A 50 -21.34 -4.43 11.74
C VAL A 50 -22.21 -5.37 12.58
N VAL A 51 -22.24 -5.17 13.90
CA VAL A 51 -23.01 -6.00 14.84
C VAL A 51 -24.51 -5.94 14.55
N CYS A 52 -25.05 -4.80 14.15
CA CYS A 52 -26.45 -4.67 13.73
C CYS A 52 -26.81 -5.59 12.55
N GLY A 53 -25.84 -5.96 11.72
CA GLY A 53 -26.05 -6.87 10.59
C GLY A 53 -25.95 -8.34 10.94
N VAL A 54 -25.31 -8.70 12.08
CA VAL A 54 -25.06 -10.09 12.46
C VAL A 54 -26.32 -10.95 12.47
N PRO A 55 -27.47 -10.52 13.02
CA PRO A 55 -28.67 -11.37 13.05
C PRO A 55 -29.17 -11.75 11.65
N ALA A 56 -29.08 -10.83 10.68
CA ALA A 56 -29.49 -11.08 9.30
C ALA A 56 -28.50 -12.01 8.57
N LEU A 57 -27.21 -11.83 8.79
CA LEU A 57 -26.16 -12.68 8.24
C LEU A 57 -26.22 -14.09 8.86
N TRP A 58 -26.47 -14.20 10.16
CA TRP A 58 -26.60 -15.47 10.86
C TRP A 58 -27.73 -16.37 10.32
N ARG A 59 -28.86 -15.78 9.90
CA ARG A 59 -29.93 -16.51 9.23
C ARG A 59 -29.47 -17.12 7.90
N ARG A 60 -28.43 -16.55 7.28
CA ARG A 60 -27.85 -17.01 6.00
C ARG A 60 -26.53 -17.76 6.17
N ARG A 61 -26.15 -18.19 7.39
CA ARG A 61 -24.85 -18.82 7.69
C ARG A 61 -24.52 -20.08 6.88
N ARG A 62 -25.53 -20.72 6.28
CA ARG A 62 -25.34 -21.87 5.38
C ARG A 62 -24.88 -21.47 3.97
N ASN A 63 -24.86 -20.17 3.64
CA ASN A 63 -24.34 -19.70 2.36
C ASN A 63 -22.80 -19.81 2.36
N PRO A 64 -22.21 -20.59 1.43
CA PRO A 64 -20.77 -20.81 1.41
C PRO A 64 -19.98 -19.52 1.18
N VAL A 65 -20.49 -18.58 0.39
CA VAL A 65 -19.83 -17.29 0.15
C VAL A 65 -19.72 -16.50 1.46
N LEU A 66 -20.78 -16.48 2.27
CA LEU A 66 -20.76 -15.81 3.56
C LEU A 66 -19.77 -16.50 4.52
N GLY A 67 -19.69 -17.83 4.48
CA GLY A 67 -18.71 -18.60 5.25
C GLY A 67 -17.27 -18.20 4.90
N VAL A 68 -16.95 -18.13 3.61
CA VAL A 68 -15.63 -17.68 3.14
C VAL A 68 -15.31 -16.25 3.57
N LEU A 69 -16.25 -15.32 3.39
CA LEU A 69 -16.05 -13.93 3.81
C LEU A 69 -15.86 -13.80 5.32
N THR A 70 -16.58 -14.61 6.10
CA THR A 70 -16.41 -14.63 7.56
C THR A 70 -15.03 -15.16 7.95
N ALA A 71 -14.58 -16.25 7.33
CA ALA A 71 -13.24 -16.79 7.55
C ALA A 71 -12.14 -15.79 7.16
N LEU A 72 -12.28 -15.15 6.01
CA LEU A 72 -11.34 -14.11 5.56
C LEU A 72 -11.29 -12.93 6.54
N ALA A 73 -12.43 -12.44 7.01
CA ALA A 73 -12.49 -11.36 7.98
C ALA A 73 -11.87 -11.77 9.33
N ALA A 74 -12.13 -13.01 9.78
CA ALA A 74 -11.51 -13.52 11.00
C ALA A 74 -9.99 -13.60 10.88
N VAL A 75 -9.46 -14.14 9.78
CA VAL A 75 -8.01 -14.18 9.51
C VAL A 75 -7.43 -12.77 9.39
N ALA A 76 -8.12 -11.86 8.71
CA ALA A 76 -7.70 -10.48 8.51
C ALA A 76 -7.60 -9.67 9.82
N VAL A 77 -8.43 -9.99 10.82
CA VAL A 77 -8.42 -9.30 12.12
C VAL A 77 -7.51 -10.03 13.11
N LEU A 78 -7.66 -11.35 13.25
CA LEU A 78 -6.90 -12.10 14.24
C LEU A 78 -5.44 -12.29 13.83
N GLY A 79 -5.16 -12.48 12.54
CA GLY A 79 -3.80 -12.69 12.03
C GLY A 79 -2.84 -11.56 12.41
N PRO A 80 -3.09 -10.31 12.02
CA PRO A 80 -2.24 -9.18 12.40
C PRO A 80 -2.14 -8.96 13.93
N ALA A 81 -3.27 -9.16 14.65
CA ALA A 81 -3.26 -9.01 16.10
C ALA A 81 -2.37 -10.07 16.78
N LEU A 82 -2.44 -11.32 16.32
CA LEU A 82 -1.58 -12.41 16.81
C LEU A 82 -0.12 -12.21 16.37
N ALA A 83 0.12 -11.78 15.14
CA ALA A 83 1.46 -11.49 14.63
C ALA A 83 2.17 -10.39 15.41
N ALA A 84 1.44 -9.45 16.02
CA ALA A 84 1.97 -8.40 16.86
C ALA A 84 2.29 -8.84 18.29
N THR A 85 1.93 -10.07 18.70
CA THR A 85 2.28 -10.62 20.02
C THR A 85 3.75 -11.06 20.06
N GLY A 86 4.32 -11.19 21.26
CA GLY A 86 5.71 -11.68 21.41
C GLY A 86 6.00 -13.01 20.68
N PRO A 87 5.14 -14.05 20.82
CA PRO A 87 5.28 -15.27 20.03
C PRO A 87 5.14 -15.05 18.52
N GLY A 88 4.18 -14.22 18.10
CA GLY A 88 3.95 -13.89 16.68
C GLY A 88 5.15 -13.18 16.05
N LEU A 89 5.76 -12.22 16.75
CA LEU A 89 6.97 -11.53 16.30
C LEU A 89 8.13 -12.49 16.12
N ARG A 90 8.38 -13.41 17.07
CA ARG A 90 9.44 -14.44 16.93
C ARG A 90 9.19 -15.37 15.75
N ALA A 91 7.94 -15.82 15.57
CA ALA A 91 7.58 -16.65 14.42
C ALA A 91 7.76 -15.89 13.09
N GLY A 92 7.39 -14.63 13.04
CA GLY A 92 7.60 -13.76 11.89
C GLY A 92 9.09 -13.54 11.58
N GLU A 93 9.91 -13.28 12.58
CA GLU A 93 11.36 -13.14 12.44
C GLU A 93 12.01 -14.43 11.90
N TRP A 94 11.62 -15.58 12.42
CA TRP A 94 12.06 -16.88 11.92
C TRP A 94 11.65 -17.08 10.45
N ALA A 95 10.38 -16.81 10.13
CA ALA A 95 9.87 -16.98 8.77
C ALA A 95 10.59 -16.09 7.75
N MET A 96 10.90 -14.84 8.11
CA MET A 96 11.65 -13.91 7.25
C MET A 96 13.01 -14.44 6.83
N VAL A 97 13.66 -15.24 7.68
CA VAL A 97 15.00 -15.82 7.41
C VAL A 97 14.90 -17.12 6.63
N HIS A 98 13.88 -17.95 6.92
CA HIS A 98 13.85 -19.34 6.46
C HIS A 98 12.82 -19.63 5.36
N VAL A 99 11.82 -18.74 5.17
CA VAL A 99 10.73 -18.99 4.23
C VAL A 99 10.79 -17.99 3.08
N PRO A 100 11.12 -18.43 1.84
CA PRO A 100 11.08 -17.56 0.67
C PRO A 100 9.70 -16.90 0.51
N GLY A 101 9.67 -15.58 0.28
CA GLY A 101 8.43 -14.83 0.12
C GLY A 101 7.74 -14.40 1.42
N ALA A 102 8.24 -14.80 2.60
CA ALA A 102 7.68 -14.34 3.88
C ALA A 102 7.72 -12.80 4.04
N GLY A 103 8.57 -12.10 3.30
CA GLY A 103 8.61 -10.63 3.24
C GLY A 103 7.25 -9.99 2.94
N LEU A 104 6.39 -10.67 2.18
CA LEU A 104 5.03 -10.21 1.89
C LEU A 104 4.15 -10.12 3.16
N LEU A 105 4.48 -10.88 4.19
CA LEU A 105 3.77 -10.91 5.47
C LEU A 105 4.38 -9.96 6.51
N ARG A 106 5.45 -9.23 6.17
CA ARG A 106 6.12 -8.30 7.10
C ARG A 106 5.18 -7.23 7.64
N ASP A 107 4.33 -6.70 6.79
CA ASP A 107 3.35 -5.65 7.08
C ASP A 107 1.95 -6.27 7.14
N THR A 108 1.68 -6.97 8.25
CA THR A 108 0.46 -7.80 8.37
C THR A 108 -0.83 -6.99 8.42
N GLN A 109 -0.81 -5.76 8.97
CA GLN A 109 -2.04 -4.98 9.13
C GLN A 109 -2.68 -4.56 7.81
N LYS A 110 -1.96 -4.52 6.68
CA LYS A 110 -2.55 -4.24 5.36
C LYS A 110 -3.60 -5.27 4.93
N TRP A 111 -3.49 -6.51 5.42
CA TRP A 111 -4.42 -7.59 5.11
C TRP A 111 -5.81 -7.39 5.75
N VAL A 112 -5.94 -6.44 6.68
CA VAL A 112 -7.23 -6.08 7.29
C VAL A 112 -8.28 -5.65 6.24
N ALA A 113 -7.84 -5.21 5.07
CA ALA A 113 -8.71 -4.90 3.93
C ALA A 113 -9.63 -6.08 3.54
N TRP A 114 -9.23 -7.34 3.81
CA TRP A 114 -10.07 -8.51 3.55
C TRP A 114 -11.28 -8.62 4.48
N ALA A 115 -11.33 -7.89 5.58
CA ALA A 115 -12.52 -7.82 6.43
C ALA A 115 -13.61 -6.91 5.83
N VAL A 116 -13.23 -5.93 4.99
CA VAL A 116 -14.14 -4.91 4.45
C VAL A 116 -15.35 -5.49 3.70
N PRO A 117 -15.23 -6.52 2.83
CA PRO A 117 -16.40 -7.11 2.17
C PRO A 117 -17.46 -7.63 3.14
N LEU A 118 -17.03 -8.32 4.22
CA LEU A 118 -17.97 -8.77 5.25
C LEU A 118 -18.58 -7.61 6.01
N TYR A 119 -17.79 -6.61 6.38
CA TYR A 119 -18.26 -5.41 7.08
C TYR A 119 -19.29 -4.64 6.27
N ALA A 120 -19.05 -4.47 4.96
CA ALA A 120 -19.99 -3.83 4.04
C ALA A 120 -21.32 -4.60 3.94
N LEU A 121 -21.26 -5.93 3.82
CA LEU A 121 -22.46 -6.76 3.81
C LEU A 121 -23.22 -6.70 5.16
N ALA A 122 -22.49 -6.69 6.26
CA ALA A 122 -23.08 -6.55 7.60
C ALA A 122 -23.74 -5.18 7.77
N ALA A 123 -23.09 -4.10 7.36
CA ALA A 123 -23.67 -2.75 7.39
C ALA A 123 -24.97 -2.67 6.58
N ALA A 124 -24.96 -3.19 5.34
CA ALA A 124 -26.15 -3.22 4.51
C ALA A 124 -27.30 -4.07 5.11
N ALA A 125 -26.97 -5.25 5.68
CA ALA A 125 -27.92 -6.11 6.35
C ALA A 125 -28.46 -5.48 7.64
N GLY A 126 -27.62 -4.71 8.34
CA GLY A 126 -27.94 -3.97 9.55
C GLY A 126 -29.08 -2.96 9.37
N VAL A 127 -29.10 -2.27 8.24
CA VAL A 127 -30.21 -1.36 7.87
C VAL A 127 -31.56 -2.07 7.92
N GLY A 128 -31.63 -3.30 7.34
CA GLY A 128 -32.83 -4.11 7.39
C GLY A 128 -33.19 -4.54 8.82
N THR A 129 -32.21 -4.94 9.61
CA THR A 129 -32.40 -5.34 11.01
C THR A 129 -32.91 -4.16 11.86
N LEU A 130 -32.32 -2.99 11.73
CA LEU A 130 -32.73 -1.79 12.43
C LEU A 130 -34.16 -1.38 12.07
N ARG A 131 -34.50 -1.41 10.78
CA ARG A 131 -35.85 -1.14 10.29
C ARG A 131 -36.88 -2.11 10.90
N THR A 132 -36.59 -3.40 10.93
CA THR A 132 -37.52 -4.38 11.48
C THR A 132 -37.67 -4.31 13.01
N ARG A 133 -36.59 -3.89 13.70
CA ARG A 133 -36.57 -3.81 15.17
C ARG A 133 -37.18 -2.53 15.73
N PHE A 134 -36.95 -1.40 15.03
CA PHE A 134 -37.32 -0.06 15.51
C PHE A 134 -38.34 0.66 14.64
N GLY A 135 -38.75 0.05 13.53
CA GLY A 135 -39.66 0.68 12.55
C GLY A 135 -38.95 1.77 11.70
N GLY A 136 -39.77 2.61 11.09
CA GLY A 136 -39.28 3.75 10.28
C GLY A 136 -38.94 3.41 8.83
N ARG A 137 -38.49 4.43 8.09
CA ARG A 137 -38.11 4.31 6.67
C ARG A 137 -36.70 3.75 6.56
N ALA A 138 -36.49 2.84 5.60
CA ALA A 138 -35.16 2.25 5.34
C ALA A 138 -34.09 3.34 5.05
N GLY A 139 -34.48 4.42 4.39
CA GLY A 139 -33.59 5.55 4.11
C GLY A 139 -33.01 6.19 5.37
N VAL A 140 -33.80 6.33 6.45
CA VAL A 140 -33.30 6.90 7.71
C VAL A 140 -32.19 6.04 8.30
N TRP A 141 -32.39 4.73 8.35
CA TRP A 141 -31.37 3.81 8.86
C TRP A 141 -30.15 3.70 7.95
N ALA A 142 -30.33 3.76 6.64
CA ALA A 142 -29.24 3.79 5.69
C ALA A 142 -28.39 5.06 5.86
N THR A 143 -29.03 6.22 6.01
CA THR A 143 -28.32 7.48 6.29
C THR A 143 -27.60 7.45 7.63
N ALA A 144 -28.24 6.96 8.69
CA ALA A 144 -27.60 6.81 10.01
C ALA A 144 -26.38 5.88 9.95
N THR A 145 -26.48 4.76 9.24
CA THR A 145 -25.37 3.84 9.01
C THR A 145 -24.23 4.50 8.23
N ALA A 146 -24.53 5.22 7.16
CA ALA A 146 -23.55 5.95 6.37
C ALA A 146 -22.85 7.04 7.21
N LEU A 147 -23.60 7.80 8.00
CA LEU A 147 -23.04 8.81 8.89
C LEU A 147 -22.14 8.18 9.97
N ALA A 148 -22.53 7.05 10.55
CA ALA A 148 -21.70 6.33 11.53
C ALA A 148 -20.35 5.89 10.91
N VAL A 149 -20.36 5.40 9.66
CA VAL A 149 -19.14 5.04 8.93
C VAL A 149 -18.28 6.27 8.62
N LEU A 150 -18.88 7.37 8.19
CA LEU A 150 -18.15 8.63 7.91
C LEU A 150 -17.55 9.22 9.19
N LEU A 151 -18.29 9.18 10.29
CA LEU A 151 -17.81 9.67 11.58
C LEU A 151 -16.71 8.77 12.19
N ALA A 152 -16.60 7.53 11.76
CA ALA A 152 -15.50 6.65 12.18
C ALA A 152 -14.13 7.17 11.75
N LEU A 153 -14.06 7.89 10.61
CA LEU A 153 -12.84 8.48 10.05
C LEU A 153 -13.12 9.88 9.49
N PRO A 154 -13.39 10.88 10.35
CA PRO A 154 -13.77 12.23 9.92
C PRO A 154 -12.66 12.94 9.14
N ASP A 155 -11.40 12.59 9.39
CA ASP A 155 -10.24 13.22 8.77
C ASP A 155 -10.06 12.86 7.29
N LEU A 156 -10.73 11.80 6.79
CA LEU A 156 -10.59 11.39 5.39
C LEU A 156 -11.29 12.34 4.41
N ALA A 157 -12.24 13.13 4.91
CA ALA A 157 -12.91 14.13 4.09
C ALA A 157 -11.92 15.19 3.60
N TRP A 158 -12.20 15.76 2.42
CA TRP A 158 -11.49 16.91 1.86
C TRP A 158 -9.97 16.71 1.69
N GLY A 159 -9.56 15.54 1.20
CA GLY A 159 -8.14 15.23 1.03
C GLY A 159 -7.42 15.09 2.38
N VAL A 160 -7.95 14.22 3.24
CA VAL A 160 -7.41 13.95 4.59
C VAL A 160 -7.34 15.25 5.42
N GLY A 161 -8.48 15.95 5.53
CA GLY A 161 -8.56 17.22 6.25
C GLY A 161 -7.73 18.34 5.62
N GLY A 162 -7.58 18.33 4.28
CA GLY A 162 -6.80 19.32 3.52
C GLY A 162 -5.28 19.10 3.59
N ARG A 163 -4.82 17.93 4.08
CA ARG A 163 -3.38 17.58 4.10
C ARG A 163 -2.87 17.12 2.74
N VAL A 164 -3.72 16.47 1.94
CA VAL A 164 -3.37 16.10 0.56
C VAL A 164 -3.61 17.31 -0.33
N ARG A 165 -2.52 17.93 -0.78
CA ARG A 165 -2.55 19.11 -1.65
C ARG A 165 -1.75 18.84 -2.91
N PRO A 166 -2.16 19.41 -4.06
CA PRO A 166 -1.34 19.35 -5.26
C PRO A 166 -0.04 20.11 -5.03
N VAL A 167 1.06 19.57 -5.52
CA VAL A 167 2.37 20.20 -5.49
C VAL A 167 2.85 20.43 -6.93
N GLN A 168 3.61 21.52 -7.13
CA GLN A 168 4.25 21.81 -8.41
C GLN A 168 5.75 21.52 -8.27
N TYR A 169 6.22 20.63 -9.14
CA TYR A 169 7.65 20.33 -9.21
C TYR A 169 8.37 21.43 -9.96
N PRO A 170 9.58 21.83 -9.53
CA PRO A 170 10.44 22.73 -10.31
C PRO A 170 10.66 22.21 -11.74
N ASP A 171 10.78 23.12 -12.71
CA ASP A 171 10.97 22.78 -14.13
C ASP A 171 12.26 21.97 -14.38
N ALA A 172 13.23 22.04 -13.47
CA ALA A 172 14.42 21.19 -13.50
C ALA A 172 14.11 19.70 -13.62
N TRP A 173 13.04 19.22 -12.98
CA TRP A 173 12.60 17.82 -13.08
C TRP A 173 12.22 17.42 -14.50
N GLN A 174 11.54 18.30 -15.23
CA GLN A 174 11.17 18.05 -16.64
C GLN A 174 12.41 18.06 -17.54
N ARG A 175 13.36 18.98 -17.29
CA ARG A 175 14.63 19.02 -18.03
C ARG A 175 15.45 17.75 -17.81
N VAL A 176 15.61 17.30 -16.58
CA VAL A 176 16.31 16.06 -16.26
C VAL A 176 15.61 14.85 -16.90
N ALA A 177 14.28 14.77 -16.81
CA ALA A 177 13.51 13.69 -17.42
C ALA A 177 13.60 13.64 -18.95
N ALA A 178 13.76 14.80 -19.61
CA ALA A 178 13.97 14.89 -21.05
C ALA A 178 15.41 14.54 -21.45
N THR A 179 16.37 14.70 -20.54
CA THR A 179 17.81 14.49 -20.80
C THR A 179 18.21 13.02 -20.63
N VAL A 180 17.59 12.28 -19.70
CA VAL A 180 17.93 10.88 -19.41
C VAL A 180 17.10 9.94 -20.31
N PRO A 181 17.71 9.32 -21.32
CA PRO A 181 16.99 8.37 -22.19
C PRO A 181 16.82 7.01 -21.50
N PRO A 182 15.81 6.24 -21.86
CA PRO A 182 15.67 4.88 -21.36
C PRO A 182 16.79 3.97 -21.92
N GLY A 183 17.35 3.14 -21.06
CA GLY A 183 18.36 2.16 -21.46
C GLY A 183 19.80 2.68 -21.59
N ASP A 184 20.05 3.90 -21.17
CA ASP A 184 21.39 4.52 -21.18
C ASP A 184 22.09 4.45 -19.81
N GLY A 185 21.88 3.32 -19.13
CA GLY A 185 22.34 3.06 -17.77
C GLY A 185 21.34 3.50 -16.69
N ASP A 186 21.59 2.99 -15.50
CA ASP A 186 20.77 3.26 -14.33
C ASP A 186 21.10 4.66 -13.75
N VAL A 187 20.16 5.24 -13.01
CA VAL A 187 20.32 6.51 -12.32
C VAL A 187 20.55 6.26 -10.84
N ALA A 188 21.70 6.67 -10.33
CA ALA A 188 21.94 6.73 -8.89
C ALA A 188 21.57 8.13 -8.38
N VAL A 189 20.98 8.22 -7.18
CA VAL A 189 20.46 9.49 -6.64
C VAL A 189 21.13 9.85 -5.32
N LEU A 190 21.43 11.11 -5.16
CA LEU A 190 21.91 11.74 -3.93
C LEU A 190 20.93 12.85 -3.49
N PRO A 191 20.77 13.06 -2.18
CA PRO A 191 21.33 12.32 -1.04
C PRO A 191 20.87 10.86 -0.99
N ALA A 192 21.63 10.03 -0.27
CA ALA A 192 21.30 8.63 -0.04
C ALA A 192 19.93 8.45 0.63
N GLY A 193 19.29 7.30 0.36
CA GLY A 193 17.97 6.94 0.90
C GLY A 193 16.82 7.25 -0.05
N MET A 194 15.63 6.74 0.31
CA MET A 194 14.44 6.79 -0.55
C MET A 194 13.42 7.86 -0.16
N PHE A 195 13.63 8.60 0.93
CA PHE A 195 12.74 9.66 1.38
C PHE A 195 13.38 11.02 1.22
N ARG A 196 12.53 12.00 0.84
CA ARG A 196 12.93 13.38 0.59
C ARG A 196 12.09 14.36 1.39
N ARG A 197 12.63 15.53 1.65
CA ARG A 197 11.92 16.68 2.21
C ARG A 197 12.25 17.90 1.38
N PHE A 198 11.48 18.12 0.33
CA PHE A 198 11.61 19.31 -0.47
C PHE A 198 10.77 20.44 0.11
N GLU A 199 11.23 21.67 -0.07
CA GLU A 199 10.47 22.85 0.34
C GLU A 199 9.08 22.88 -0.29
N PHE A 200 8.96 22.52 -1.58
CA PHE A 200 7.69 22.49 -2.30
C PHE A 200 6.77 21.31 -1.92
N SER A 201 7.29 20.28 -1.27
CA SER A 201 6.49 19.11 -0.89
C SER A 201 5.82 19.23 0.47
N GLY A 202 6.12 20.28 1.24
CA GLY A 202 5.61 20.49 2.58
C GLY A 202 6.43 19.81 3.68
N ALA A 203 5.92 19.80 4.90
CA ALA A 203 6.68 19.36 6.08
C ALA A 203 6.87 17.84 6.19
N ALA A 204 5.97 17.05 5.57
CA ALA A 204 6.07 15.59 5.63
C ALA A 204 7.11 15.06 4.64
N PRO A 205 7.87 14.01 4.99
CA PRO A 205 8.73 13.34 4.04
C PRO A 205 7.91 12.70 2.93
N VAL A 206 8.40 12.76 1.70
CA VAL A 206 7.82 12.13 0.52
C VAL A 206 8.78 11.07 -0.02
N LEU A 207 8.27 10.10 -0.75
CA LEU A 207 9.12 9.20 -1.53
C LEU A 207 9.82 10.02 -2.61
N ASP A 208 11.09 9.68 -2.86
CA ASP A 208 11.85 10.21 -3.97
C ASP A 208 11.04 10.15 -5.28
N PRO A 209 10.82 11.28 -5.96
CA PRO A 209 10.06 11.31 -7.20
C PRO A 209 10.81 10.77 -8.40
N ALA A 210 12.15 10.71 -8.38
CA ALA A 210 12.98 10.30 -9.51
C ALA A 210 12.51 8.98 -10.17
N PRO A 211 12.18 7.89 -9.42
CA PRO A 211 11.71 6.64 -10.04
C PRO A 211 10.39 6.75 -10.82
N ARG A 212 9.62 7.81 -10.59
CA ARG A 212 8.34 8.04 -11.28
C ARG A 212 8.43 9.06 -12.40
N MET A 213 9.44 9.91 -12.36
CA MET A 213 9.64 10.99 -13.33
C MET A 213 10.60 10.61 -14.44
N LEU A 214 11.60 9.76 -14.16
CA LEU A 214 12.58 9.31 -15.13
C LEU A 214 12.10 8.03 -15.85
N ARG A 215 12.56 7.85 -17.09
CA ARG A 215 12.28 6.63 -17.88
C ARG A 215 13.38 5.58 -17.72
N ALA A 216 14.54 5.95 -17.19
CA ALA A 216 15.60 5.03 -16.82
C ALA A 216 15.31 4.42 -15.45
N ASP A 217 15.93 3.28 -15.16
CA ASP A 217 15.86 2.68 -13.85
C ASP A 217 16.59 3.54 -12.83
N VAL A 218 15.89 3.88 -11.75
CA VAL A 218 16.45 4.65 -10.64
C VAL A 218 16.76 3.70 -9.50
N LEU A 219 18.02 3.67 -9.11
CA LEU A 219 18.52 2.78 -8.07
C LEU A 219 18.08 3.26 -6.70
N GLN A 220 17.32 2.44 -6.00
CA GLN A 220 16.90 2.68 -4.62
C GLN A 220 17.18 1.44 -3.78
N SER A 221 17.94 1.59 -2.70
CA SER A 221 18.24 0.50 -1.77
C SER A 221 16.97 -0.03 -1.08
N GLY A 222 15.97 0.81 -0.93
CA GLY A 222 14.75 0.48 -0.17
C GLY A 222 14.98 0.47 1.34
N GLU A 223 16.11 0.98 1.79
CA GLU A 223 16.41 1.13 3.21
C GLU A 223 15.42 2.09 3.86
N LEU A 224 14.94 1.71 5.04
CA LEU A 224 13.96 2.49 5.79
C LEU A 224 14.49 2.78 7.19
N ILE A 225 14.67 4.05 7.49
CA ILE A 225 14.99 4.52 8.83
C ILE A 225 13.69 4.61 9.63
N VAL A 226 13.61 3.86 10.72
CA VAL A 226 12.46 3.83 11.62
C VAL A 226 12.89 4.19 13.04
N ALA A 227 11.93 4.54 13.89
CA ALA A 227 12.22 4.75 15.30
C ALA A 227 12.85 3.48 15.91
N GLY A 228 14.11 3.59 16.32
CA GLY A 228 14.86 2.48 16.94
C GLY A 228 15.77 1.69 16.01
N GLY A 229 16.00 2.12 14.76
CA GLY A 229 16.99 1.50 13.88
C GLY A 229 16.70 1.62 12.39
N THR A 230 17.52 0.92 11.62
CA THR A 230 17.41 0.87 10.16
C THR A 230 16.92 -0.50 9.72
N VAL A 231 15.95 -0.53 8.83
CA VAL A 231 15.48 -1.76 8.16
C VAL A 231 16.14 -1.83 6.81
N ALA A 232 16.95 -2.84 6.58
CA ALA A 232 17.61 -3.08 5.29
C ALA A 232 16.57 -3.22 4.17
N GLY A 233 16.85 -2.61 3.04
CA GLY A 233 16.05 -2.73 1.84
C GLY A 233 16.31 -4.03 1.07
N GLU A 234 15.53 -4.24 0.02
CA GLU A 234 15.65 -5.44 -0.84
C GLU A 234 16.56 -5.18 -2.05
N GLY A 235 16.88 -3.91 -2.33
CA GLY A 235 17.71 -3.48 -3.46
C GLY A 235 19.21 -3.63 -3.19
N ARG A 236 19.73 -4.86 -3.13
CA ARG A 236 21.16 -5.11 -2.82
C ARG A 236 22.13 -4.43 -3.78
N GLY A 237 21.84 -4.44 -5.08
CA GLY A 237 22.68 -3.77 -6.08
C GLY A 237 22.64 -2.24 -5.92
N ALA A 238 21.48 -1.69 -5.62
CA ALA A 238 21.32 -0.27 -5.35
C ALA A 238 22.04 0.15 -4.06
N ALA A 239 21.97 -0.66 -3.00
CA ALA A 239 22.68 -0.41 -1.75
C ALA A 239 24.20 -0.40 -1.94
N GLU A 240 24.73 -1.27 -2.81
CA GLU A 240 26.16 -1.27 -3.14
C GLU A 240 26.56 0.00 -3.89
N VAL A 241 25.79 0.43 -4.88
CA VAL A 241 26.02 1.70 -5.60
C VAL A 241 25.95 2.89 -4.65
N GLU A 242 24.98 2.93 -3.77
CA GLU A 242 24.82 3.97 -2.76
C GLU A 242 26.05 4.02 -1.84
N ARG A 243 26.54 2.87 -1.39
CA ARG A 243 27.75 2.77 -0.57
C ARG A 243 29.00 3.27 -1.33
N LEU A 244 29.15 2.92 -2.62
CA LEU A 244 30.25 3.40 -3.46
C LEU A 244 30.23 4.91 -3.61
N LEU A 245 29.06 5.49 -3.89
CA LEU A 245 28.90 6.94 -4.00
C LEU A 245 29.26 7.66 -2.69
N LEU A 246 28.73 7.17 -1.57
CA LEU A 246 29.02 7.76 -0.26
C LEU A 246 30.50 7.62 0.15
N ALA A 247 31.20 6.63 -0.38
CA ALA A 247 32.64 6.47 -0.18
C ALA A 247 33.50 7.31 -1.14
N GLY A 248 32.91 8.01 -2.10
CA GLY A 248 33.63 8.80 -3.10
C GLY A 248 34.39 7.95 -4.12
N ALA A 249 33.79 6.81 -4.53
CA ALA A 249 34.39 5.86 -5.48
C ALA A 249 34.65 6.48 -6.86
N ALA A 250 35.55 5.87 -7.63
CA ALA A 250 35.84 6.32 -8.99
C ALA A 250 34.63 6.09 -9.92
N PRO A 251 34.43 6.95 -10.96
CA PRO A 251 33.36 6.78 -11.94
C PRO A 251 33.32 5.40 -12.61
N ALA A 252 34.47 4.76 -12.81
CA ALA A 252 34.57 3.44 -13.39
C ALA A 252 33.90 2.35 -12.53
N ASP A 253 33.93 2.50 -11.21
CA ASP A 253 33.26 1.57 -10.29
C ASP A 253 31.73 1.67 -10.42
N LEU A 254 31.21 2.88 -10.58
CA LEU A 254 29.79 3.11 -10.83
C LEU A 254 29.36 2.53 -12.19
N ALA A 255 30.16 2.78 -13.24
CA ALA A 255 29.92 2.26 -14.58
C ALA A 255 29.90 0.72 -14.61
N ALA A 256 30.78 0.06 -13.84
CA ALA A 256 30.79 -1.39 -13.72
C ALA A 256 29.51 -1.96 -13.09
N HIS A 257 28.78 -1.15 -12.31
CA HIS A 257 27.48 -1.50 -11.73
C HIS A 257 26.28 -1.07 -12.59
N GLY A 258 26.53 -0.58 -13.83
CA GLY A 258 25.49 -0.19 -14.76
C GLY A 258 24.96 1.22 -14.59
N VAL A 259 25.59 2.03 -13.73
CA VAL A 259 25.19 3.43 -13.49
C VAL A 259 25.64 4.29 -14.66
N GLY A 260 24.70 4.90 -15.38
CA GLY A 260 24.95 5.85 -16.47
C GLY A 260 24.82 7.31 -16.03
N TRP A 261 24.16 7.55 -14.90
CA TRP A 261 23.81 8.87 -14.45
C TRP A 261 23.85 9.00 -12.92
N VAL A 262 24.28 10.15 -12.43
CA VAL A 262 24.13 10.52 -11.02
C VAL A 262 23.26 11.77 -10.95
N LEU A 263 22.14 11.68 -10.27
CA LEU A 263 21.23 12.78 -9.98
C LEU A 263 21.46 13.27 -8.54
N VAL A 264 21.73 14.55 -8.39
CA VAL A 264 21.83 15.21 -7.07
C VAL A 264 20.60 16.08 -6.89
N GLU A 265 19.85 15.83 -5.84
CA GLU A 265 18.66 16.59 -5.45
C GLU A 265 19.04 17.59 -4.35
N HIS A 266 18.94 18.87 -4.69
CA HIS A 266 19.29 19.95 -3.77
C HIS A 266 18.12 20.29 -2.83
N GLY A 267 18.46 20.90 -1.69
CA GLY A 267 17.46 21.40 -0.73
C GLY A 267 16.70 20.30 0.03
N THR A 268 17.13 19.04 -0.07
CA THR A 268 16.59 17.93 0.73
C THR A 268 17.68 17.38 1.66
N PRO A 269 17.38 17.13 2.95
CA PRO A 269 18.33 16.54 3.87
C PRO A 269 18.60 15.08 3.52
N GLY A 270 19.81 14.62 3.78
CA GLY A 270 20.23 13.23 3.59
C GLY A 270 21.73 13.09 3.62
N ASP A 271 22.23 11.86 3.55
CA ASP A 271 23.64 11.56 3.58
C ASP A 271 24.26 11.76 2.17
N LEU A 272 25.33 12.50 2.11
CA LEU A 272 26.14 12.74 0.91
C LEU A 272 27.51 12.08 1.00
N GLY A 273 27.95 11.71 2.21
CA GLY A 273 29.26 11.13 2.43
C GLY A 273 30.39 11.91 1.74
N ASP A 274 31.33 11.18 1.16
CA ASP A 274 32.44 11.68 0.34
C ASP A 274 32.10 11.79 -1.17
N SER A 275 30.81 11.77 -1.54
CA SER A 275 30.37 11.73 -2.95
C SER A 275 30.90 12.91 -3.80
N ALA A 276 31.25 14.02 -3.18
CA ALA A 276 31.87 15.15 -3.88
C ALA A 276 33.11 14.72 -4.70
N ARG A 277 33.91 13.79 -4.19
CA ARG A 277 35.10 13.26 -4.90
C ARG A 277 34.73 12.54 -6.19
N THR A 278 33.59 11.84 -6.21
CA THR A 278 33.07 11.19 -7.42
C THR A 278 32.51 12.26 -8.39
N LEU A 279 31.70 13.18 -7.88
CA LEU A 279 31.03 14.20 -8.69
C LEU A 279 32.01 15.13 -9.40
N GLU A 280 33.17 15.50 -8.76
CA GLU A 280 34.23 16.30 -9.36
C GLU A 280 34.86 15.64 -10.60
N GLN A 281 34.76 14.31 -10.74
CA GLN A 281 35.29 13.54 -11.86
C GLN A 281 34.24 13.32 -12.97
N LEU A 282 32.99 13.70 -12.75
CA LEU A 282 31.88 13.48 -13.68
C LEU A 282 31.58 14.75 -14.49
N GLU A 283 31.04 14.57 -15.68
CA GLU A 283 30.59 15.65 -16.54
C GLU A 283 29.21 16.15 -16.09
N PRO A 284 29.08 17.42 -15.66
CA PRO A 284 27.76 17.98 -15.38
C PRO A 284 26.99 18.22 -16.69
N VAL A 285 25.78 17.68 -16.80
CA VAL A 285 24.91 17.80 -17.97
C VAL A 285 23.76 18.78 -17.72
N VAL A 286 23.20 18.74 -16.52
CA VAL A 286 22.21 19.71 -16.06
C VAL A 286 22.69 20.26 -14.72
N THR A 287 22.67 21.56 -14.56
CA THR A 287 22.96 22.24 -13.29
C THR A 287 21.88 23.28 -13.04
N ASP A 288 21.17 23.12 -11.93
CA ASP A 288 20.06 23.99 -11.52
C ASP A 288 20.05 24.09 -9.99
N ALA A 289 19.35 25.08 -9.45
CA ALA A 289 19.22 25.25 -8.00
C ALA A 289 18.52 24.07 -7.30
N ALA A 290 17.65 23.36 -8.01
CA ALA A 290 16.90 22.22 -7.47
C ALA A 290 17.57 20.87 -7.74
N LEU A 291 18.22 20.71 -8.91
CA LEU A 291 18.79 19.44 -9.37
C LEU A 291 20.12 19.64 -10.09
N SER A 292 21.05 18.69 -9.92
CA SER A 292 22.22 18.55 -10.79
C SER A 292 22.29 17.14 -11.33
N LEU A 293 22.51 17.00 -12.64
CA LEU A 293 22.62 15.71 -13.32
C LEU A 293 24.02 15.56 -13.91
N TYR A 294 24.66 14.45 -13.61
CA TYR A 294 26.02 14.14 -14.04
C TYR A 294 26.03 12.89 -14.90
N ARG A 295 26.88 12.87 -15.93
CA ARG A 295 27.06 11.71 -16.81
C ARG A 295 28.18 10.81 -16.31
N VAL A 296 27.88 9.51 -16.19
CA VAL A 296 28.89 8.46 -15.97
C VAL A 296 29.18 7.79 -17.31
N ARG A 297 30.44 7.83 -17.75
CA ARG A 297 30.86 7.22 -19.04
C ARG A 297 31.36 5.78 -18.83
N GLY A 298 31.27 4.97 -19.89
CA GLY A 298 31.84 3.61 -19.88
C GLY A 298 30.94 2.53 -19.30
N VAL A 299 29.61 2.75 -19.29
CA VAL A 299 28.65 1.75 -18.86
C VAL A 299 28.73 0.50 -19.73
N ALA A 300 29.07 -0.62 -19.14
CA ALA A 300 29.14 -1.92 -19.81
C ALA A 300 27.73 -2.57 -19.79
N GLY A 301 26.94 -2.32 -20.83
CA GLY A 301 25.68 -3.01 -21.09
C GLY A 301 24.54 -2.66 -20.14
N THR A 302 23.37 -2.48 -20.69
CA THR A 302 22.13 -2.38 -19.91
C THR A 302 21.77 -3.75 -19.36
N ARG A 303 21.34 -3.82 -18.07
CA ARG A 303 20.64 -4.99 -17.55
C ARG A 303 19.49 -5.32 -18.49
N SER A 304 19.40 -6.59 -18.91
CA SER A 304 18.23 -7.07 -19.65
C SER A 304 17.04 -6.94 -18.70
N ASP A 305 16.15 -6.01 -18.99
CA ASP A 305 14.84 -5.97 -18.35
C ASP A 305 14.19 -7.35 -18.50
N ASP A 306 13.76 -7.93 -17.39
CA ASP A 306 12.99 -9.17 -17.40
C ASP A 306 11.54 -8.89 -17.80
N ARG A 307 11.43 -8.12 -18.90
CA ARG A 307 10.18 -7.64 -19.50
C ARG A 307 9.27 -8.79 -19.85
N THR A 308 9.86 -9.92 -20.24
CA THR A 308 9.13 -11.14 -20.59
C THR A 308 8.40 -11.72 -19.36
N ALA A 309 9.07 -11.80 -18.21
CA ALA A 309 8.45 -12.26 -16.96
C ALA A 309 7.35 -11.31 -16.50
N ALA A 310 7.58 -10.01 -16.59
CA ALA A 310 6.56 -9.00 -16.25
C ALA A 310 5.34 -9.10 -17.17
N ILE A 311 5.51 -9.21 -18.48
CA ILE A 311 4.42 -9.40 -19.45
C ILE A 311 3.66 -10.70 -19.17
N ALA A 312 4.36 -11.81 -18.91
CA ALA A 312 3.75 -13.09 -18.60
C ALA A 312 2.92 -13.02 -17.31
N ALA A 313 3.43 -12.36 -16.27
CA ALA A 313 2.69 -12.16 -15.01
C ALA A 313 1.43 -11.33 -15.22
N HIS A 314 1.48 -10.24 -15.97
CA HIS A 314 0.31 -9.42 -16.28
C HIS A 314 -0.71 -10.16 -17.16
N ALA A 315 -0.25 -10.94 -18.14
CA ALA A 315 -1.12 -11.77 -18.97
C ALA A 315 -1.85 -12.82 -18.14
N LEU A 316 -1.14 -13.49 -17.22
CA LEU A 316 -1.74 -14.46 -16.29
C LEU A 316 -2.78 -13.80 -15.39
N TRP A 317 -2.45 -12.65 -14.81
CA TRP A 317 -3.38 -11.88 -13.99
C TRP A 317 -4.64 -11.48 -14.76
N ALA A 318 -4.49 -10.99 -16.00
CA ALA A 318 -5.62 -10.65 -16.86
C ALA A 318 -6.47 -11.88 -17.21
N ALA A 319 -5.85 -13.01 -17.52
CA ALA A 319 -6.55 -14.27 -17.82
C ALA A 319 -7.37 -14.78 -16.62
N VAL A 320 -6.80 -14.77 -15.41
CA VAL A 320 -7.50 -15.16 -14.17
C VAL A 320 -8.68 -14.23 -13.90
N SER A 321 -8.48 -12.92 -14.06
CA SER A 321 -9.52 -11.91 -13.85
C SER A 321 -10.68 -12.07 -14.86
N ALA A 322 -10.36 -12.26 -16.14
CA ALA A 322 -11.34 -12.50 -17.20
C ALA A 322 -12.09 -13.84 -16.97
N GLY A 323 -11.38 -14.89 -16.60
CA GLY A 323 -11.96 -16.19 -16.27
C GLY A 323 -12.95 -16.10 -15.10
N GLY A 324 -12.61 -15.34 -14.05
CA GLY A 324 -13.51 -15.06 -12.93
C GLY A 324 -14.78 -14.32 -13.36
N LEU A 325 -14.63 -13.30 -14.23
CA LEU A 325 -15.78 -12.56 -14.75
C LEU A 325 -16.72 -13.44 -15.61
N VAL A 326 -16.13 -14.24 -16.51
CA VAL A 326 -16.88 -15.19 -17.34
C VAL A 326 -17.59 -16.22 -16.46
N GLY A 327 -16.92 -16.76 -15.45
CA GLY A 327 -17.52 -17.70 -14.48
C GLY A 327 -18.74 -17.08 -13.78
N LEU A 328 -18.65 -15.85 -13.33
CA LEU A 328 -19.75 -15.11 -12.73
C LEU A 328 -20.94 -14.92 -13.71
N LEU A 329 -20.67 -14.59 -14.97
CA LEU A 329 -21.70 -14.42 -15.99
C LEU A 329 -22.41 -15.75 -16.30
N VAL A 330 -21.66 -16.85 -16.39
CA VAL A 330 -22.22 -18.20 -16.60
C VAL A 330 -23.08 -18.63 -15.41
N LEU A 331 -22.61 -18.41 -14.19
CA LEU A 331 -23.39 -18.69 -12.96
C LEU A 331 -24.69 -17.88 -12.92
N ARG A 332 -24.65 -16.58 -13.20
CA ARG A 332 -25.85 -15.72 -13.28
C ARG A 332 -26.84 -16.22 -14.32
N ARG A 333 -26.38 -16.65 -15.49
CA ARG A 333 -27.24 -17.21 -16.54
C ARG A 333 -27.89 -18.53 -16.10
N ARG A 334 -27.14 -19.40 -15.40
CA ARG A 334 -27.68 -20.68 -14.88
C ARG A 334 -28.73 -20.46 -13.79
N VAL A 335 -28.53 -19.53 -12.88
CA VAL A 335 -29.49 -19.18 -11.83
C VAL A 335 -30.78 -18.66 -12.46
N ARG A 336 -30.69 -17.68 -13.39
CA ARG A 336 -31.88 -17.13 -14.09
C ARG A 336 -32.67 -18.20 -14.86
N ARG A 337 -31.98 -19.13 -15.53
CA ARG A 337 -32.69 -20.27 -16.22
C ARG A 337 -33.43 -21.15 -15.24
N ARG A 338 -32.84 -21.50 -14.10
CA ARG A 338 -33.50 -22.32 -13.08
C ARG A 338 -34.73 -21.63 -12.48
N GLU A 339 -34.68 -20.33 -12.27
CA GLU A 339 -35.82 -19.53 -11.79
C GLU A 339 -36.94 -19.52 -12.85
N HIS A 340 -36.60 -19.38 -14.13
CA HIS A 340 -37.57 -19.40 -15.22
C HIS A 340 -38.24 -20.78 -15.37
N ASP A 341 -37.46 -21.84 -15.36
CA ASP A 341 -37.96 -23.23 -15.47
C ASP A 341 -38.79 -23.62 -14.25
N GLY A 342 -38.40 -23.16 -13.06
CA GLY A 342 -39.18 -23.38 -11.82
C GLY A 342 -40.51 -22.62 -11.82
N GLY A 343 -40.57 -21.43 -12.41
CA GLY A 343 -41.79 -20.65 -12.59
C GLY A 343 -42.76 -21.31 -13.54
N LEU A 344 -42.26 -21.82 -14.68
CA LEU A 344 -43.09 -22.55 -15.67
C LEU A 344 -43.67 -23.87 -15.14
N ARG A 345 -42.93 -24.61 -14.28
CA ARG A 345 -43.45 -25.83 -13.65
C ARG A 345 -44.58 -25.52 -12.67
N ARG A 346 -44.44 -24.50 -11.84
CA ARG A 346 -45.53 -24.09 -10.90
C ARG A 346 -46.77 -23.58 -11.61
N ALA A 347 -46.63 -22.89 -12.75
CA ALA A 347 -47.77 -22.45 -13.55
C ALA A 347 -48.53 -23.62 -14.21
N ARG A 348 -47.85 -24.74 -14.56
CA ARG A 348 -48.46 -25.95 -15.11
C ARG A 348 -49.14 -26.83 -14.05
N GLU A 349 -48.73 -26.74 -12.79
CA GLU A 349 -49.35 -27.50 -11.68
C GLU A 349 -50.64 -26.81 -11.11
N GLN A 350 -50.86 -25.54 -11.52
CA GLN A 350 -52.03 -24.73 -11.12
C GLN A 350 -53.12 -24.62 -12.20
N SER A 351 -52.90 -25.15 -13.41
CA SER A 351 -53.87 -25.27 -14.49
C SER A 351 -54.38 -26.71 -14.62
#